data_0c3567439e1f75dae0ebff02755b639b
#
_entry.id   0c3567439e1f75dae0ebff02755b639b
#
_cell.length_a   1.000
_cell.length_b   1.000
_cell.length_c   1.000
_cell.angle_alpha   90.00
_cell.angle_beta   90.00
_cell.angle_gamma   90.00
#
_symmetry.space_group_name_H-M   'P 1'
#
loop_
_entity.id
_entity.type
_entity.pdbx_description
1 polymer ?
#
loop_
_entity_poly.entity_id
_entity_poly.type
_entity_poly.pdbx_seq_one_letter_code
_entity_poly.pdbx_strand_id
1 'polypeptide(L)'
;MSLPKIIQGRGCAPGAFEGELAVSLQPFGFWQGLDPQTGIVIDRRHDLCGTSLRGKGFVFPYGRGSTGTPGIFLEAVRNGCAPAAIVNVKSEPMIVACALLAEAFFHVSIPIVDGLPADYQELLRTGDRVWIDGASGIIQVLSGR
;
A
#
# COMPACT_ATOMS: atom_id res chain seq x y z
N MET A 1 -15.72 -25.10 3.28
CA MET A 1 -14.94 -24.05 2.60
C MET A 1 -15.64 -22.70 2.79
N SER A 2 -14.95 -21.73 3.33
CA SER A 2 -15.55 -20.41 3.52
C SER A 2 -15.56 -19.62 2.22
N LEU A 3 -16.54 -18.74 2.08
CA LEU A 3 -16.59 -17.79 0.96
C LEU A 3 -15.44 -16.79 1.08
N PRO A 4 -14.93 -16.25 -0.04
CA PRO A 4 -13.94 -15.19 0.01
C PRO A 4 -14.47 -13.98 0.78
N LYS A 5 -13.64 -13.40 1.61
CA LYS A 5 -13.98 -12.18 2.33
C LYS A 5 -13.85 -11.01 1.37
N ILE A 6 -14.86 -10.16 1.32
CA ILE A 6 -14.87 -8.96 0.50
C ILE A 6 -14.99 -7.75 1.42
N ILE A 7 -14.09 -6.80 1.24
CA ILE A 7 -14.09 -5.54 1.98
C ILE A 7 -14.36 -4.43 0.98
N GLN A 8 -15.38 -3.62 1.25
CA GLN A 8 -15.69 -2.46 0.43
C GLN A 8 -15.04 -1.24 1.03
N GLY A 9 -14.01 -0.74 0.37
CA GLY A 9 -13.40 0.54 0.69
C GLY A 9 -13.79 1.59 -0.32
N ARG A 10 -13.01 2.67 -0.36
CA ARG A 10 -13.16 3.77 -1.32
C ARG A 10 -11.97 3.75 -2.27
N GLY A 11 -12.24 3.73 -3.56
CA GLY A 11 -11.19 3.82 -4.56
C GLY A 11 -10.58 5.21 -4.62
N CYS A 12 -9.26 5.30 -4.50
CA CYS A 12 -8.53 6.57 -4.52
C CYS A 12 -7.62 6.70 -5.74
N ALA A 13 -7.07 5.60 -6.22
CA ALA A 13 -6.27 5.57 -7.45
C ALA A 13 -6.58 4.27 -8.18
N PRO A 14 -6.77 4.32 -9.51
CA PRO A 14 -7.16 3.13 -10.25
C PRO A 14 -6.02 2.13 -10.43
N GLY A 15 -6.37 0.91 -10.80
CA GLY A 15 -5.46 -0.19 -11.04
C GLY A 15 -5.94 -1.43 -10.33
N ALA A 16 -5.32 -2.55 -10.65
CA ALA A 16 -5.63 -3.83 -10.04
C ALA A 16 -4.35 -4.46 -9.51
N PHE A 17 -4.47 -5.16 -8.40
CA PHE A 17 -3.36 -5.84 -7.76
C PHE A 17 -3.83 -7.20 -7.26
N GLU A 18 -3.00 -8.21 -7.48
CA GLU A 18 -3.16 -9.49 -6.82
C GLU A 18 -1.82 -9.90 -6.23
N GLY A 19 -1.78 -10.21 -4.95
CA GLY A 19 -0.55 -10.61 -4.28
C GLY A 19 -0.69 -10.61 -2.78
N GLU A 20 0.44 -10.65 -2.10
CA GLU A 20 0.49 -10.72 -0.65
C GLU A 20 0.49 -9.33 -0.02
N LEU A 21 -0.07 -9.27 1.18
CA LEU A 21 -0.10 -8.05 1.99
C LEU A 21 1.06 -7.99 2.97
N ALA A 22 1.52 -6.77 3.22
CA ALA A 22 2.28 -6.40 4.40
C ALA A 22 1.42 -5.42 5.19
N VAL A 23 1.06 -5.77 6.41
CA VAL A 23 0.11 -5.00 7.22
C VAL A 23 0.81 -4.40 8.43
N SER A 24 0.71 -3.08 8.55
CA SER A 24 1.21 -2.32 9.69
C SER A 24 0.05 -1.69 10.44
N LEU A 25 0.21 -1.54 11.75
CA LEU A 25 -0.74 -0.80 12.59
C LEU A 25 -0.28 0.64 12.84
N GLN A 26 0.87 1.01 12.28
CA GLN A 26 1.49 2.32 12.52
C GLN A 26 1.43 3.17 11.27
N PRO A 27 1.30 4.51 11.42
CA PRO A 27 1.47 5.42 10.30
C PRO A 27 2.82 5.21 9.62
N PHE A 28 2.90 5.53 8.33
CA PHE A 28 4.12 5.35 7.58
C PHE A 28 4.47 6.61 6.79
N GLY A 29 5.74 7.01 6.85
CA GLY A 29 6.28 8.06 6.00
C GLY A 29 7.30 7.47 5.05
N PHE A 30 7.10 7.64 3.74
CA PHE A 30 8.06 7.15 2.75
C PHE A 30 9.39 7.86 2.87
N TRP A 31 9.36 9.17 3.16
CA TRP A 31 10.59 9.90 3.48
C TRP A 31 11.20 9.34 4.75
N GLN A 32 12.43 8.83 4.66
CA GLN A 32 13.17 8.19 5.74
C GLN A 32 12.57 6.89 6.24
N GLY A 33 11.46 6.43 5.67
CA GLY A 33 10.85 5.17 6.05
C GLY A 33 11.13 4.04 5.07
N LEU A 34 11.31 4.36 3.79
CA LEU A 34 11.54 3.38 2.75
C LEU A 34 12.87 3.64 2.06
N ASP A 35 13.64 2.56 1.85
CA ASP A 35 14.81 2.62 0.98
C ASP A 35 14.32 2.49 -0.47
N PRO A 36 14.46 3.54 -1.31
CA PRO A 36 13.93 3.50 -2.66
C PRO A 36 14.71 2.60 -3.61
N GLN A 37 15.88 2.09 -3.20
CA GLN A 37 16.67 1.20 -4.02
C GLN A 37 16.36 -0.27 -3.75
N THR A 38 15.86 -0.60 -2.57
CA THR A 38 15.58 -1.98 -2.17
C THR A 38 14.12 -2.26 -1.90
N GLY A 39 13.34 -1.24 -1.54
CA GLY A 39 11.95 -1.42 -1.11
C GLY A 39 11.81 -1.87 0.32
N ILE A 40 12.90 -1.86 1.10
CA ILE A 40 12.89 -2.30 2.49
C ILE A 40 12.54 -1.13 3.41
N VAL A 41 11.71 -1.41 4.42
CA VAL A 41 11.39 -0.45 5.47
C VAL A 41 12.62 -0.26 6.34
N ILE A 42 13.10 0.98 6.42
CA ILE A 42 14.34 1.32 7.14
C ILE A 42 14.12 2.13 8.41
N ASP A 43 12.90 2.56 8.69
CA ASP A 43 12.57 3.24 9.94
C ASP A 43 12.63 2.21 11.07
N ARG A 44 13.61 2.38 11.96
CA ARG A 44 13.88 1.42 13.04
C ARG A 44 12.76 1.35 14.07
N ARG A 45 11.90 2.36 14.12
CA ARG A 45 10.78 2.43 15.06
C ARG A 45 9.51 1.83 14.49
N HIS A 46 9.52 1.47 13.22
CA HIS A 46 8.33 0.97 12.56
C HIS A 46 8.22 -0.55 12.75
N ASP A 47 6.98 -1.04 12.91
CA ASP A 47 6.72 -2.46 13.15
C ASP A 47 7.12 -3.36 11.97
N LEU A 48 7.22 -2.80 10.75
CA LEU A 48 7.66 -3.52 9.57
C LEU A 48 9.14 -3.29 9.22
N CYS A 49 9.92 -2.70 10.13
CA CYS A 49 11.35 -2.46 9.87
C CYS A 49 12.05 -3.75 9.41
N GLY A 50 12.78 -3.66 8.30
CA GLY A 50 13.45 -4.81 7.71
C GLY A 50 12.62 -5.59 6.70
N THR A 51 11.32 -5.30 6.59
CA THR A 51 10.43 -5.96 5.65
C THR A 51 10.55 -5.32 4.27
N SER A 52 10.59 -6.14 3.22
CA SER A 52 10.51 -5.64 1.86
C SER A 52 9.05 -5.40 1.49
N LEU A 53 8.75 -4.21 0.97
CA LEU A 53 7.43 -3.88 0.45
C LEU A 53 7.33 -4.09 -1.06
N ARG A 54 8.43 -4.47 -1.69
CA ARG A 54 8.49 -4.63 -3.15
C ARG A 54 7.42 -5.59 -3.64
N GLY A 55 6.56 -5.10 -4.51
CA GLY A 55 5.51 -5.91 -5.13
C GLY A 55 4.40 -6.35 -4.22
N LYS A 56 4.32 -5.82 -3.00
CA LYS A 56 3.29 -6.19 -2.02
C LYS A 56 2.20 -5.13 -1.93
N GLY A 57 1.04 -5.55 -1.46
CA GLY A 57 0.02 -4.62 -1.02
C GLY A 57 0.36 -4.14 0.39
N PHE A 58 0.54 -2.85 0.54
CA PHE A 58 0.96 -2.27 1.81
C PHE A 58 -0.24 -1.64 2.51
N VAL A 59 -0.56 -2.15 3.69
CA VAL A 59 -1.69 -1.69 4.52
C VAL A 59 -1.14 -0.95 5.71
N PHE A 60 -1.56 0.30 5.89
CA PHE A 60 -1.20 1.12 7.04
C PHE A 60 -2.30 2.16 7.27
N PRO A 61 -2.44 2.72 8.48
CA PRO A 61 -3.63 3.54 8.74
C PRO A 61 -3.63 4.84 7.95
N TYR A 62 -2.53 5.60 7.94
CA TYR A 62 -2.41 6.85 7.20
C TYR A 62 -0.94 7.20 7.01
N GLY A 63 -0.68 8.06 6.03
CA GLY A 63 0.67 8.52 5.74
C GLY A 63 1.10 9.68 6.64
N ARG A 64 2.40 9.76 6.87
CA ARG A 64 3.02 10.96 7.43
C ARG A 64 3.47 11.82 6.26
N GLY A 65 2.79 12.95 6.06
CA GLY A 65 3.10 13.86 4.99
C GLY A 65 4.48 14.45 5.12
N SER A 66 5.20 14.53 4.00
CA SER A 66 6.53 15.14 3.92
C SER A 66 6.78 15.56 2.49
N THR A 67 7.46 16.68 2.30
CA THR A 67 7.87 17.13 0.98
C THR A 67 8.83 16.17 0.30
N GLY A 68 9.50 15.31 1.06
CA GLY A 68 10.38 14.27 0.52
C GLY A 68 9.66 13.03 0.01
N THR A 69 8.36 12.86 0.33
CA THR A 69 7.61 11.66 -0.05
C THR A 69 7.57 11.42 -1.56
N PRO A 70 7.26 12.42 -2.42
CA PRO A 70 7.23 12.16 -3.86
C PRO A 70 8.56 11.68 -4.42
N GLY A 71 9.67 12.26 -3.97
CA GLY A 71 10.99 11.86 -4.44
C GLY A 71 11.30 10.40 -4.12
N ILE A 72 11.06 9.98 -2.89
CA ILE A 72 11.31 8.61 -2.46
C ILE A 72 10.38 7.63 -3.16
N PHE A 73 9.08 7.96 -3.20
CA PHE A 73 8.08 7.08 -3.79
C PHE A 73 8.35 6.85 -5.28
N LEU A 74 8.55 7.93 -6.03
CA LEU A 74 8.78 7.83 -7.47
C LEU A 74 10.11 7.16 -7.79
N GLU A 75 11.14 7.39 -6.98
CA GLU A 75 12.41 6.69 -7.13
C GLU A 75 12.25 5.19 -6.91
N ALA A 76 11.47 4.79 -5.90
CA ALA A 76 11.17 3.38 -5.67
C ALA A 76 10.40 2.77 -6.84
N VAL A 77 9.44 3.50 -7.41
CA VAL A 77 8.71 3.05 -8.60
C VAL A 77 9.67 2.85 -9.78
N ARG A 78 10.54 3.84 -10.00
CA ARG A 78 11.53 3.78 -11.09
C ARG A 78 12.44 2.56 -10.94
N ASN A 79 12.81 2.23 -9.71
CA ASN A 79 13.67 1.09 -9.42
C ASN A 79 12.92 -0.25 -9.37
N GLY A 80 11.60 -0.25 -9.54
CA GLY A 80 10.81 -1.48 -9.51
C GLY A 80 10.64 -2.09 -8.13
N CYS A 81 10.82 -1.31 -7.06
CA CYS A 81 10.76 -1.83 -5.69
C CYS A 81 9.74 -1.15 -4.79
N ALA A 82 8.83 -0.36 -5.38
CA ALA A 82 7.72 0.23 -4.63
C ALA A 82 6.68 -0.83 -4.24
N PRO A 83 5.84 -0.55 -3.22
CA PRO A 83 4.64 -1.35 -3.03
C PRO A 83 3.79 -1.33 -4.30
N ALA A 84 3.12 -2.43 -4.58
CA ALA A 84 2.30 -2.55 -5.78
C ALA A 84 0.85 -2.10 -5.56
N ALA A 85 0.44 -1.94 -4.31
CA ALA A 85 -0.88 -1.41 -3.93
C ALA A 85 -0.77 -0.79 -2.54
N ILE A 86 -1.64 0.16 -2.25
CA ILE A 86 -1.71 0.82 -0.93
C ILE A 86 -3.14 0.79 -0.44
N VAL A 87 -3.32 0.42 0.83
CA VAL A 87 -4.62 0.39 1.49
C VAL A 87 -4.51 1.12 2.82
N ASN A 88 -5.40 2.08 3.04
CA ASN A 88 -5.37 2.95 4.23
C ASN A 88 -6.74 3.00 4.91
N VAL A 89 -6.75 3.44 6.18
CA VAL A 89 -7.97 3.95 6.81
C VAL A 89 -8.33 5.27 6.14
N LYS A 90 -7.36 6.16 6.01
CA LYS A 90 -7.54 7.42 5.30
C LYS A 90 -6.28 7.69 4.46
N SER A 91 -6.47 7.80 3.15
CA SER A 91 -5.38 8.12 2.25
C SER A 91 -5.12 9.62 2.28
N GLU A 92 -3.84 9.95 2.29
CA GLU A 92 -3.36 11.30 2.21
C GLU A 92 -3.31 11.73 0.74
N PRO A 93 -3.72 12.98 0.41
CA PRO A 93 -3.72 13.41 -1.00
C PRO A 93 -2.36 13.29 -1.70
N MET A 94 -1.27 13.47 -0.96
CA MET A 94 0.07 13.40 -1.55
C MET A 94 0.39 12.01 -2.08
N ILE A 95 0.01 10.95 -1.36
CA ILE A 95 0.30 9.59 -1.81
C ILE A 95 -0.56 9.24 -3.04
N VAL A 96 -1.79 9.72 -3.08
CA VAL A 96 -2.65 9.54 -4.25
C VAL A 96 -2.04 10.24 -5.46
N ALA A 97 -1.57 11.47 -5.27
CA ALA A 97 -0.87 12.20 -6.34
C ALA A 97 0.37 11.43 -6.83
N CYS A 98 1.14 10.84 -5.91
CA CYS A 98 2.29 10.03 -6.28
C CYS A 98 1.91 8.83 -7.15
N ALA A 99 0.81 8.15 -6.83
CA ALA A 99 0.34 7.03 -7.64
C ALA A 99 -0.05 7.48 -9.05
N LEU A 100 -0.71 8.63 -9.16
CA LEU A 100 -1.08 9.19 -10.46
C LEU A 100 0.17 9.59 -11.27
N LEU A 101 1.17 10.15 -10.60
CA LEU A 101 2.44 10.49 -11.24
C LEU A 101 3.21 9.26 -11.70
N ALA A 102 3.17 8.17 -10.92
CA ALA A 102 3.80 6.91 -11.30
C ALA A 102 3.20 6.37 -12.60
N GLU A 103 1.88 6.44 -12.74
CA GLU A 103 1.21 6.04 -13.97
C GLU A 103 1.64 6.96 -15.13
N ALA A 104 1.65 8.27 -14.92
CA ALA A 104 1.97 9.23 -15.96
C ALA A 104 3.41 9.11 -16.45
N PHE A 105 4.38 8.94 -15.53
CA PHE A 105 5.79 8.95 -15.87
C PHE A 105 6.37 7.59 -16.19
N PHE A 106 5.88 6.53 -15.54
CA PHE A 106 6.50 5.22 -15.62
C PHE A 106 5.53 4.14 -16.12
N HIS A 107 4.28 4.49 -16.40
CA HIS A 107 3.23 3.54 -16.82
C HIS A 107 3.05 2.41 -15.80
N VAL A 108 3.21 2.73 -14.52
CA VAL A 108 3.02 1.79 -13.41
C VAL A 108 1.76 2.19 -12.66
N SER A 109 0.77 1.29 -12.65
CA SER A 109 -0.47 1.50 -11.91
C SER A 109 -0.31 0.98 -10.50
N ILE A 110 -0.54 1.84 -9.51
CA ILE A 110 -0.53 1.46 -8.09
C ILE A 110 -1.90 1.79 -7.54
N PRO A 111 -2.80 0.79 -7.42
CA PRO A 111 -4.12 1.05 -6.87
C PRO A 111 -4.04 1.48 -5.42
N ILE A 112 -4.87 2.45 -5.06
CA ILE A 112 -4.99 2.93 -3.68
C ILE A 112 -6.45 2.85 -3.28
N VAL A 113 -6.71 2.22 -2.14
CA VAL A 113 -8.03 2.10 -1.54
C VAL A 113 -7.94 2.61 -0.11
N ASP A 114 -8.91 3.40 0.33
CA ASP A 114 -9.01 3.76 1.74
C ASP A 114 -10.41 3.43 2.28
N GLY A 115 -10.71 3.92 3.46
CA GLY A 115 -11.98 3.61 4.10
C GLY A 115 -11.98 2.32 4.90
N LEU A 116 -10.79 1.76 5.21
CA LEU A 116 -10.72 0.64 6.14
C LEU A 116 -11.22 1.06 7.52
N PRO A 117 -11.88 0.14 8.26
CA PRO A 117 -12.21 0.42 9.65
C PRO A 117 -10.96 0.49 10.52
N ALA A 118 -11.08 1.11 11.68
CA ALA A 118 -9.95 1.26 12.61
C ALA A 118 -9.40 -0.09 13.08
N ASP A 119 -10.24 -1.12 13.13
CA ASP A 119 -9.87 -2.47 13.54
C ASP A 119 -9.53 -3.37 12.35
N TYR A 120 -8.96 -2.81 11.29
CA TYR A 120 -8.66 -3.56 10.06
C TYR A 120 -7.72 -4.76 10.28
N GLN A 121 -6.97 -4.79 11.37
CA GLN A 121 -6.13 -5.95 11.69
C GLN A 121 -6.95 -7.22 11.96
N GLU A 122 -8.24 -7.07 12.23
CA GLU A 122 -9.15 -8.21 12.35
C GLU A 122 -9.55 -8.77 10.99
N LEU A 123 -9.36 -7.98 9.93
CA LEU A 123 -9.80 -8.32 8.58
C LEU A 123 -8.65 -8.72 7.67
N LEU A 124 -7.49 -8.07 7.84
CA LEU A 124 -6.34 -8.23 6.95
C LEU A 124 -5.08 -8.48 7.78
N ARG A 125 -4.28 -9.44 7.35
CA ARG A 125 -3.04 -9.81 8.03
C ARG A 125 -1.90 -9.92 7.04
N THR A 126 -0.69 -9.70 7.53
CA THR A 126 0.51 -9.91 6.72
C THR A 126 0.56 -11.36 6.21
N GLY A 127 0.80 -11.50 4.92
CA GLY A 127 0.83 -12.79 4.25
C GLY A 127 -0.48 -13.19 3.60
N ASP A 128 -1.58 -12.49 3.90
CA ASP A 128 -2.84 -12.71 3.19
C ASP A 128 -2.65 -12.43 1.71
N ARG A 129 -3.22 -13.29 0.87
CA ARG A 129 -3.25 -13.05 -0.57
C ARG A 129 -4.58 -12.40 -0.92
N VAL A 130 -4.50 -11.28 -1.62
CA VAL A 130 -5.69 -10.47 -1.93
C VAL A 130 -5.72 -10.07 -3.39
N TRP A 131 -6.91 -9.69 -3.85
CA TRP A 131 -7.14 -8.95 -5.08
C TRP A 131 -7.70 -7.59 -4.70
N ILE A 132 -7.14 -6.53 -5.27
CA ILE A 132 -7.53 -5.15 -4.99
C ILE A 132 -7.86 -4.46 -6.30
N ASP A 133 -9.04 -3.82 -6.35
CA ASP A 133 -9.42 -2.95 -7.46
C ASP A 133 -9.51 -1.51 -6.96
N GLY A 134 -8.56 -0.69 -7.44
CA GLY A 134 -8.47 0.71 -7.01
C GLY A 134 -9.60 1.59 -7.52
N ALA A 135 -10.24 1.23 -8.63
CA ALA A 135 -11.36 2.02 -9.15
C ALA A 135 -12.64 1.84 -8.33
N SER A 136 -12.96 0.60 -7.96
CA SER A 136 -14.17 0.28 -7.19
C SER A 136 -13.97 0.35 -5.69
N GLY A 137 -12.72 0.24 -5.23
CA GLY A 137 -12.41 0.17 -3.80
C GLY A 137 -12.61 -1.21 -3.19
N ILE A 138 -12.75 -2.24 -4.00
CA ILE A 138 -12.97 -3.60 -3.51
C ILE A 138 -11.66 -4.29 -3.19
N ILE A 139 -11.62 -4.91 -2.02
CA ILE A 139 -10.53 -5.79 -1.58
C ILE A 139 -11.14 -7.17 -1.34
N GLN A 140 -10.62 -8.16 -2.05
CA GLN A 140 -11.07 -9.53 -1.89
C GLN A 140 -9.93 -10.36 -1.30
N VAL A 141 -10.17 -10.98 -0.14
CA VAL A 141 -9.19 -11.88 0.48
C VAL A 141 -9.34 -13.24 -0.17
N LEU A 142 -8.30 -13.67 -0.88
CA LEU A 142 -8.31 -14.92 -1.64
C LEU A 142 -7.86 -16.09 -0.79
N SER A 143 -6.86 -15.89 0.06
CA SER A 143 -6.40 -16.89 1.02
C SER A 143 -5.73 -16.17 2.18
N GLY A 144 -5.84 -16.74 3.37
CA GLY A 144 -5.28 -16.20 4.58
C GLY A 144 -4.29 -17.14 5.23
N ARG A 145 -3.62 -16.61 6.22
CA ARG A 145 -2.67 -17.36 7.03
C ARG A 145 -3.31 -17.78 8.33
#